data_03b8bf6c2d8cc833e67dc0b68525d95d
#
_entry.id   03b8bf6c2d8cc833e67dc0b68525d95d
#
_cell.length_a   1.000
_cell.length_b   1.000
_cell.length_c   1.000
_cell.angle_alpha   90.00
_cell.angle_beta   90.00
_cell.angle_gamma   90.00
#
_symmetry.space_group_name_H-M   'P 1'
#
loop_
_entity.id
_entity.type
_entity.pdbx_description
1 polymer ?
#
loop_
_entity_poly.entity_id
_entity_poly.type
_entity_poly.pdbx_seq_one_letter_code
_entity_poly.pdbx_strand_id
1 'polypeptide(L)'
;MLDFGTLNDLFARLGHRGDATVAMWREGTEWKPISSKQMYGRVRAVAELLQSWGVQRGDRVALVSENRWEWPVIDFAILAVGAVGVPLYQTLTPEQMGYILRDSGAKAFFVSDKKQYAKLSAAGEVPTLEHVGVFDTGEFDNATSMPAVFEKAASLEEPDTAFDALLKQTKADELATIVYTSGTTGDPKGVMLTHRNLVDNLRFSTDGLHIKAGDKSISFLPLSHALARHLDYAIYGNDGVIAYLPKFDDLVGAMKAVRPEIFLAVPRVYEKVRQGTEGKAHGFKKTIMDWALGQGKAHRTEVMEGKTPGSLFWKLANKLVYSRLKEAFGGHARMWISGGAPLGMDSSEWFLDMGIRVFEGYGMTETSPVISRNTFDGYRIGTVGKLVPNLECRMAADGEIEVKGTAVFAGYWQKEEATKKEFTDDGWFKTGDIGKLDEGFLSITDRKKELIKTSGGKYIAPQPIEGKLKADGLVGQAAVLGDTQKFAVVLISPEFPALKRWAAQNGVTAKDDAALVNDPKVQAQYESIVKKVNASLEHHETLKKVGLVGEEWTVDSGELTPSMKLKRRVIVEKYKDKIKELYGE
;
A
#
# COMPACT_ATOMS: atom_id res chain seq x y z
N MET A 1 -18.73 -4.66 -16.20
CA MET A 1 -18.85 -4.50 -14.73
C MET A 1 -18.80 -5.89 -14.10
N LEU A 2 -18.06 -6.09 -13.03
CA LEU A 2 -17.97 -7.37 -12.32
C LEU A 2 -19.34 -7.74 -11.72
N ASP A 3 -19.74 -9.00 -11.85
CA ASP A 3 -21.03 -9.50 -11.37
C ASP A 3 -20.83 -10.70 -10.45
N PHE A 4 -20.45 -10.41 -9.21
CA PHE A 4 -20.28 -11.37 -8.12
C PHE A 4 -21.11 -10.93 -6.92
N GLY A 5 -21.69 -11.86 -6.17
CA GLY A 5 -22.34 -11.60 -4.88
C GLY A 5 -21.36 -11.71 -3.71
N THR A 6 -20.36 -12.58 -3.84
CA THR A 6 -19.38 -12.91 -2.82
C THR A 6 -17.98 -13.07 -3.42
N LEU A 7 -16.93 -13.09 -2.59
CA LEU A 7 -15.58 -13.46 -3.05
C LEU A 7 -15.48 -14.94 -3.44
N ASN A 8 -16.38 -15.78 -2.93
CA ASN A 8 -16.46 -17.17 -3.36
C ASN A 8 -16.99 -17.32 -4.79
N ASP A 9 -17.91 -16.43 -5.24
CA ASP A 9 -18.35 -16.39 -6.63
C ASP A 9 -17.20 -15.94 -7.56
N LEU A 10 -16.38 -14.98 -7.11
CA LEU A 10 -15.16 -14.61 -7.82
C LEU A 10 -14.22 -15.80 -7.95
N PHE A 11 -13.97 -16.54 -6.86
CA PHE A 11 -13.11 -17.70 -6.88
C PHE A 11 -13.69 -18.84 -7.75
N ALA A 12 -14.99 -19.12 -7.67
CA ALA A 12 -15.63 -20.10 -8.53
C ALA A 12 -15.39 -19.81 -10.01
N ARG A 13 -15.55 -18.53 -10.44
CA ARG A 13 -15.22 -18.11 -11.81
C ARG A 13 -13.73 -18.29 -12.11
N LEU A 14 -12.85 -17.86 -11.22
CA LEU A 14 -11.40 -18.00 -11.35
C LEU A 14 -10.99 -19.47 -11.53
N GLY A 15 -11.53 -20.37 -10.70
CA GLY A 15 -11.17 -21.78 -10.65
C GLY A 15 -11.63 -22.62 -11.85
N HIS A 16 -12.64 -22.16 -12.57
CA HIS A 16 -13.26 -22.91 -13.70
C HIS A 16 -12.77 -22.48 -15.09
N ARG A 17 -11.54 -21.95 -15.20
CA ARG A 17 -10.94 -21.52 -16.48
C ARG A 17 -9.97 -22.55 -17.08
N GLY A 18 -9.96 -23.79 -16.55
CA GLY A 18 -9.14 -24.89 -17.05
C GLY A 18 -7.65 -24.60 -17.01
N ASP A 19 -6.96 -24.72 -18.14
CA ASP A 19 -5.52 -24.51 -18.26
C ASP A 19 -5.10 -23.03 -18.39
N ALA A 20 -6.04 -22.07 -18.35
CA ALA A 20 -5.71 -20.65 -18.40
C ALA A 20 -4.76 -20.27 -17.23
N THR A 21 -3.66 -19.59 -17.54
CA THR A 21 -2.77 -19.06 -16.51
C THR A 21 -3.50 -17.98 -15.71
N VAL A 22 -3.50 -18.09 -14.38
CA VAL A 22 -4.12 -17.12 -13.46
C VAL A 22 -3.09 -16.47 -12.54
N ALA A 23 -1.99 -17.18 -12.26
CA ALA A 23 -0.91 -16.64 -11.44
C ALA A 23 0.46 -17.08 -12.00
N MET A 24 1.49 -16.40 -11.52
CA MET A 24 2.88 -16.75 -11.81
C MET A 24 3.69 -16.63 -10.51
N TRP A 25 4.67 -17.50 -10.34
CA TRP A 25 5.61 -17.44 -9.25
C TRP A 25 7.03 -17.65 -9.74
N ARG A 26 8.02 -17.25 -8.95
CA ARG A 26 9.41 -17.30 -9.38
C ARG A 26 10.12 -18.49 -8.74
N GLU A 27 10.69 -19.38 -9.58
CA GLU A 27 11.58 -20.46 -9.20
C GLU A 27 12.99 -20.12 -9.69
N GLY A 28 13.89 -19.74 -8.78
CA GLY A 28 15.20 -19.24 -9.15
C GLY A 28 15.07 -17.94 -9.97
N THR A 29 15.43 -17.99 -11.27
CA THR A 29 15.33 -16.86 -12.21
C THR A 29 14.11 -16.96 -13.15
N GLU A 30 13.41 -18.10 -13.18
CA GLU A 30 12.30 -18.36 -14.09
C GLU A 30 10.95 -18.08 -13.46
N TRP A 31 10.02 -17.55 -14.25
CA TRP A 31 8.62 -17.39 -13.88
C TRP A 31 7.83 -18.61 -14.33
N LYS A 32 7.25 -19.33 -13.38
CA LYS A 32 6.42 -20.52 -13.60
C LYS A 32 4.94 -20.14 -13.56
N PRO A 33 4.14 -20.52 -14.54
CA PRO A 33 2.70 -20.28 -14.53
C PRO A 33 1.99 -21.22 -13.56
N ILE A 34 0.88 -20.75 -13.02
CA ILE A 34 -0.11 -21.53 -12.29
C ILE A 34 -1.41 -21.43 -13.07
N SER A 35 -1.96 -22.56 -13.45
CA SER A 35 -3.24 -22.61 -14.16
C SER A 35 -4.43 -22.46 -13.20
N SER A 36 -5.58 -22.12 -13.77
CA SER A 36 -6.84 -22.05 -13.04
C SER A 36 -7.17 -23.37 -12.32
N LYS A 37 -7.05 -24.49 -13.00
CA LYS A 37 -7.30 -25.82 -12.39
C LYS A 37 -6.32 -26.14 -11.26
N GLN A 38 -5.03 -25.77 -11.40
CA GLN A 38 -4.07 -25.91 -10.31
C GLN A 38 -4.41 -25.01 -9.11
N MET A 39 -4.87 -23.78 -9.35
CA MET A 39 -5.36 -22.90 -8.30
C MET A 39 -6.57 -23.51 -7.60
N TYR A 40 -7.54 -24.03 -8.37
CA TYR A 40 -8.74 -24.69 -7.85
C TYR A 40 -8.39 -25.88 -6.95
N GLY A 41 -7.55 -26.80 -7.43
CA GLY A 41 -7.13 -27.98 -6.68
C GLY A 41 -6.40 -27.63 -5.37
N ARG A 42 -5.54 -26.59 -5.40
CA ARG A 42 -4.82 -26.12 -4.20
C ARG A 42 -5.76 -25.51 -3.16
N VAL A 43 -6.69 -24.66 -3.58
CA VAL A 43 -7.69 -24.06 -2.69
C VAL A 43 -8.59 -25.15 -2.10
N ARG A 44 -9.03 -26.11 -2.91
CA ARG A 44 -9.82 -27.26 -2.45
C ARG A 44 -9.07 -28.10 -1.42
N ALA A 45 -7.79 -28.42 -1.66
CA ALA A 45 -6.96 -29.19 -0.72
C ALA A 45 -6.84 -28.50 0.64
N VAL A 46 -6.66 -27.19 0.64
CA VAL A 46 -6.59 -26.41 1.89
C VAL A 46 -7.96 -26.30 2.56
N ALA A 47 -9.05 -26.16 1.80
CA ALA A 47 -10.41 -26.15 2.35
C ALA A 47 -10.73 -27.50 3.04
N GLU A 48 -10.38 -28.64 2.43
CA GLU A 48 -10.51 -29.96 3.03
C GLU A 48 -9.66 -30.09 4.30
N LEU A 49 -8.44 -29.53 4.32
CA LEU A 49 -7.60 -29.45 5.51
C LEU A 49 -8.28 -28.66 6.64
N LEU A 50 -8.76 -27.46 6.34
CA LEU A 50 -9.46 -26.61 7.33
C LEU A 50 -10.68 -27.32 7.91
N GLN A 51 -11.47 -28.02 7.09
CA GLN A 51 -12.57 -28.84 7.55
C GLN A 51 -12.10 -29.98 8.46
N SER A 52 -10.99 -30.66 8.11
CA SER A 52 -10.41 -31.72 8.95
C SER A 52 -9.87 -31.22 10.29
N TRP A 53 -9.46 -29.95 10.35
CA TRP A 53 -9.09 -29.24 11.57
C TRP A 53 -10.32 -28.77 12.40
N GLY A 54 -11.54 -29.08 11.93
CA GLY A 54 -12.77 -28.69 12.62
C GLY A 54 -13.03 -27.18 12.57
N VAL A 55 -12.44 -26.45 11.61
CA VAL A 55 -12.76 -25.04 11.38
C VAL A 55 -14.20 -24.92 10.90
N GLN A 56 -14.97 -24.10 11.61
CA GLN A 56 -16.39 -23.87 11.35
C GLN A 56 -16.59 -22.51 10.67
N ARG A 57 -17.77 -22.33 10.07
CA ARG A 57 -18.22 -21.02 9.55
C ARG A 57 -18.14 -19.96 10.64
N GLY A 58 -17.50 -18.82 10.32
CA GLY A 58 -17.29 -17.72 11.27
C GLY A 58 -16.06 -17.88 12.17
N ASP A 59 -15.38 -19.03 12.20
CA ASP A 59 -14.09 -19.15 12.88
C ASP A 59 -13.04 -18.26 12.23
N ARG A 60 -12.10 -17.73 13.01
CA ARG A 60 -11.03 -16.88 12.48
C ARG A 60 -9.82 -17.75 12.18
N VAL A 61 -9.29 -17.54 10.98
CA VAL A 61 -8.07 -18.19 10.52
C VAL A 61 -7.06 -17.11 10.15
N ALA A 62 -5.94 -17.12 10.84
CA ALA A 62 -4.88 -16.13 10.64
C ALA A 62 -3.91 -16.55 9.53
N LEU A 63 -3.27 -15.57 8.89
CA LEU A 63 -2.31 -15.78 7.82
C LEU A 63 -1.21 -14.72 7.86
N VAL A 64 0.07 -15.15 7.90
CA VAL A 64 1.23 -14.27 7.72
C VAL A 64 2.17 -14.84 6.67
N SER A 65 2.42 -14.07 5.61
CA SER A 65 3.33 -14.46 4.54
C SER A 65 3.75 -13.26 3.71
N GLU A 66 4.89 -13.36 3.06
CA GLU A 66 5.27 -12.54 1.92
C GLU A 66 4.30 -12.75 0.75
N ASN A 67 4.47 -11.95 -0.33
CA ASN A 67 3.70 -12.13 -1.56
C ASN A 67 4.14 -13.40 -2.29
N ARG A 68 3.47 -14.50 -1.98
CA ARG A 68 3.68 -15.84 -2.53
C ARG A 68 2.35 -16.35 -3.08
N TRP A 69 2.39 -17.31 -4.00
CA TRP A 69 1.18 -17.91 -4.57
C TRP A 69 0.34 -18.68 -3.53
N GLU A 70 0.94 -19.12 -2.44
CA GLU A 70 0.26 -19.78 -1.33
C GLU A 70 -0.70 -18.83 -0.60
N TRP A 71 -0.38 -17.54 -0.57
CA TRP A 71 -1.19 -16.54 0.11
C TRP A 71 -2.64 -16.51 -0.40
N PRO A 72 -2.94 -16.29 -1.71
CA PRO A 72 -4.31 -16.32 -2.21
C PRO A 72 -4.96 -17.70 -2.13
N VAL A 73 -4.19 -18.79 -2.20
CA VAL A 73 -4.71 -20.14 -2.00
C VAL A 73 -5.30 -20.30 -0.61
N ILE A 74 -4.56 -19.90 0.43
CA ILE A 74 -5.05 -19.94 1.81
C ILE A 74 -6.23 -18.98 2.00
N ASP A 75 -6.14 -17.78 1.45
CA ASP A 75 -7.20 -16.78 1.55
C ASP A 75 -8.53 -17.27 0.96
N PHE A 76 -8.53 -17.79 -0.27
CA PHE A 76 -9.73 -18.36 -0.87
C PHE A 76 -10.22 -19.64 -0.16
N ALA A 77 -9.33 -20.45 0.38
CA ALA A 77 -9.72 -21.63 1.13
C ALA A 77 -10.43 -21.28 2.46
N ILE A 78 -9.94 -20.25 3.16
CA ILE A 78 -10.61 -19.70 4.35
C ILE A 78 -12.03 -19.24 4.00
N LEU A 79 -12.17 -18.47 2.93
CA LEU A 79 -13.46 -17.98 2.47
C LEU A 79 -14.37 -19.12 2.01
N ALA A 80 -13.82 -20.15 1.34
CA ALA A 80 -14.57 -21.30 0.84
C ALA A 80 -15.30 -22.07 1.95
N VAL A 81 -14.65 -22.24 3.12
CA VAL A 81 -15.27 -22.89 4.27
C VAL A 81 -16.15 -21.95 5.11
N GLY A 82 -16.29 -20.69 4.68
CA GLY A 82 -17.06 -19.66 5.39
C GLY A 82 -16.39 -19.15 6.67
N ALA A 83 -15.09 -19.38 6.82
CA ALA A 83 -14.29 -18.83 7.91
C ALA A 83 -13.87 -17.37 7.59
N VAL A 84 -13.35 -16.67 8.60
CA VAL A 84 -12.98 -15.26 8.54
C VAL A 84 -11.47 -15.13 8.51
N GLY A 85 -10.91 -14.58 7.43
CA GLY A 85 -9.48 -14.36 7.28
C GLY A 85 -8.95 -13.25 8.17
N VAL A 86 -7.82 -13.50 8.87
CA VAL A 86 -7.12 -12.50 9.68
C VAL A 86 -5.70 -12.36 9.14
N PRO A 87 -5.46 -11.47 8.16
CA PRO A 87 -4.14 -11.29 7.57
C PRO A 87 -3.25 -10.45 8.49
N LEU A 88 -2.01 -10.92 8.72
CA LEU A 88 -1.01 -10.27 9.53
C LEU A 88 0.16 -9.78 8.68
N TYR A 89 0.74 -8.63 9.07
CA TYR A 89 1.98 -8.16 8.45
C TYR A 89 3.18 -9.00 8.92
N GLN A 90 4.03 -9.38 7.98
CA GLN A 90 5.27 -10.13 8.27
C GLN A 90 6.28 -9.36 9.14
N THR A 91 6.13 -8.03 9.23
CA THR A 91 6.99 -7.13 10.00
C THR A 91 6.52 -6.94 11.45
N LEU A 92 5.42 -7.54 11.86
CA LEU A 92 4.95 -7.47 13.25
C LEU A 92 5.97 -8.11 14.21
N THR A 93 6.08 -7.51 15.40
CA THR A 93 6.82 -8.14 16.50
C THR A 93 6.05 -9.35 17.05
N PRO A 94 6.72 -10.25 17.80
CA PRO A 94 6.03 -11.36 18.46
C PRO A 94 4.85 -10.93 19.35
N GLU A 95 5.02 -9.85 20.11
CA GLU A 95 3.97 -9.30 20.99
C GLU A 95 2.76 -8.82 20.21
N GLN A 96 3.00 -8.09 19.10
CA GLN A 96 1.94 -7.59 18.21
C GLN A 96 1.20 -8.74 17.53
N MET A 97 1.94 -9.76 17.07
CA MET A 97 1.37 -10.98 16.50
C MET A 97 0.48 -11.69 17.52
N GLY A 98 1.01 -11.92 18.73
CA GLY A 98 0.27 -12.55 19.83
C GLY A 98 -0.99 -11.77 20.23
N TYR A 99 -0.90 -10.43 20.27
CA TYR A 99 -2.07 -9.58 20.50
C TYR A 99 -3.18 -9.84 19.48
N ILE A 100 -2.86 -9.80 18.18
CA ILE A 100 -3.85 -9.98 17.10
C ILE A 100 -4.47 -11.37 17.14
N LEU A 101 -3.66 -12.41 17.36
CA LEU A 101 -4.14 -13.79 17.44
C LEU A 101 -5.12 -13.99 18.61
N ARG A 102 -4.81 -13.42 19.79
CA ARG A 102 -5.69 -13.47 20.97
C ARG A 102 -6.96 -12.63 20.80
N ASP A 103 -6.82 -11.37 20.33
CA ASP A 103 -7.95 -10.44 20.16
C ASP A 103 -8.94 -10.96 19.11
N SER A 104 -8.45 -11.51 18.00
CA SER A 104 -9.29 -12.14 16.98
C SER A 104 -9.88 -13.49 17.42
N GLY A 105 -9.27 -14.16 18.39
CA GLY A 105 -9.59 -15.53 18.75
C GLY A 105 -9.32 -16.51 17.61
N ALA A 106 -8.16 -16.38 16.95
CA ALA A 106 -7.78 -17.24 15.82
C ALA A 106 -7.68 -18.72 16.25
N LYS A 107 -8.35 -19.61 15.49
CA LYS A 107 -8.37 -21.05 15.71
C LYS A 107 -7.26 -21.78 14.94
N ALA A 108 -6.94 -21.28 13.76
CA ALA A 108 -5.85 -21.79 12.94
C ALA A 108 -4.96 -20.63 12.44
N PHE A 109 -3.69 -20.93 12.16
CA PHE A 109 -2.73 -19.95 11.71
C PHE A 109 -1.81 -20.52 10.63
N PHE A 110 -1.73 -19.84 9.48
CA PHE A 110 -0.78 -20.18 8.43
C PHE A 110 0.40 -19.21 8.44
N VAL A 111 1.62 -19.75 8.37
CA VAL A 111 2.86 -18.98 8.36
C VAL A 111 3.74 -19.38 7.17
N SER A 112 4.46 -18.41 6.60
CA SER A 112 5.27 -18.66 5.41
C SER A 112 6.51 -19.51 5.68
N ASP A 113 7.23 -19.21 6.77
CA ASP A 113 8.58 -19.70 6.98
C ASP A 113 8.92 -19.94 8.47
N LYS A 114 10.13 -20.46 8.70
CA LYS A 114 10.68 -20.70 10.04
C LYS A 114 10.77 -19.41 10.88
N LYS A 115 11.03 -18.24 10.26
CA LYS A 115 11.15 -16.97 10.98
C LYS A 115 9.79 -16.54 11.54
N GLN A 116 8.73 -16.65 10.74
CA GLN A 116 7.37 -16.32 11.21
C GLN A 116 6.88 -17.33 12.24
N TYR A 117 7.22 -18.62 12.06
CA TYR A 117 6.91 -19.65 13.05
C TYR A 117 7.60 -19.39 14.40
N ALA A 118 8.88 -18.98 14.38
CA ALA A 118 9.61 -18.63 15.60
C ALA A 118 9.00 -17.41 16.33
N LYS A 119 8.43 -16.45 15.59
CA LYS A 119 7.70 -15.34 16.20
C LYS A 119 6.45 -15.81 16.94
N LEU A 120 5.72 -16.80 16.41
CA LEU A 120 4.58 -17.38 17.09
C LEU A 120 5.00 -17.99 18.44
N SER A 121 6.09 -18.75 18.46
CA SER A 121 6.62 -19.34 19.71
C SER A 121 7.00 -18.27 20.75
N ALA A 122 7.46 -17.09 20.30
CA ALA A 122 7.82 -15.97 21.17
C ALA A 122 6.62 -15.05 21.51
N ALA A 123 5.47 -15.22 20.85
CA ALA A 123 4.27 -14.37 21.03
C ALA A 123 3.50 -14.65 22.35
N GLY A 124 3.90 -15.68 23.10
CA GLY A 124 3.19 -16.17 24.28
C GLY A 124 1.99 -17.06 23.91
N GLU A 125 1.30 -17.51 24.93
CA GLU A 125 0.16 -18.40 24.76
C GLU A 125 -1.00 -17.76 24.00
N VAL A 126 -1.58 -18.51 23.05
CA VAL A 126 -2.79 -18.15 22.31
C VAL A 126 -3.80 -19.29 22.52
N PRO A 127 -4.66 -19.19 23.55
CA PRO A 127 -5.50 -20.32 24.00
C PRO A 127 -6.47 -20.87 22.96
N THR A 128 -6.85 -20.06 21.96
CA THR A 128 -7.77 -20.45 20.90
C THR A 128 -7.10 -21.11 19.72
N LEU A 129 -5.76 -21.05 19.62
CA LEU A 129 -5.02 -21.56 18.47
C LEU A 129 -4.79 -23.07 18.60
N GLU A 130 -5.47 -23.84 17.75
CA GLU A 130 -5.43 -25.29 17.75
C GLU A 130 -4.51 -25.85 16.67
N HIS A 131 -4.37 -25.13 15.53
CA HIS A 131 -3.67 -25.63 14.34
C HIS A 131 -2.75 -24.60 13.73
N VAL A 132 -1.58 -25.05 13.25
CA VAL A 132 -0.62 -24.22 12.52
C VAL A 132 -0.22 -24.92 11.23
N GLY A 133 -0.22 -24.21 10.10
CA GLY A 133 0.31 -24.66 8.82
C GLY A 133 1.54 -23.85 8.41
N VAL A 134 2.61 -24.52 7.95
CA VAL A 134 3.86 -23.85 7.53
C VAL A 134 4.11 -24.12 6.04
N PHE A 135 4.36 -23.05 5.25
CA PHE A 135 4.52 -23.17 3.79
C PHE A 135 5.88 -23.74 3.39
N ASP A 136 6.95 -23.34 4.07
CA ASP A 136 8.28 -23.85 3.76
C ASP A 136 8.48 -25.29 4.26
N THR A 137 9.35 -26.02 3.56
CA THR A 137 9.78 -27.34 4.00
C THR A 137 10.60 -27.26 5.28
N GLY A 138 10.40 -28.20 6.19
CA GLY A 138 11.14 -28.26 7.45
C GLY A 138 10.43 -29.13 8.48
N GLU A 139 11.09 -29.35 9.60
CA GLU A 139 10.49 -29.96 10.79
C GLU A 139 10.03 -28.85 11.72
N PHE A 140 8.75 -28.88 12.07
CA PHE A 140 8.10 -27.88 12.92
C PHE A 140 7.27 -28.65 13.97
N ASP A 141 7.55 -28.41 15.23
CA ASP A 141 6.81 -29.04 16.32
C ASP A 141 5.34 -28.59 16.30
N ASN A 142 4.41 -29.55 16.30
CA ASN A 142 2.97 -29.27 16.33
C ASN A 142 2.45 -28.40 15.15
N ALA A 143 3.07 -28.50 13.96
CA ALA A 143 2.59 -27.81 12.77
C ALA A 143 2.44 -28.76 11.58
N THR A 144 1.48 -28.46 10.71
CA THR A 144 1.25 -29.19 9.45
C THR A 144 2.14 -28.63 8.34
N SER A 145 2.84 -29.52 7.65
CA SER A 145 3.63 -29.20 6.47
C SER A 145 2.71 -28.95 5.28
N MET A 146 2.64 -27.72 4.79
CA MET A 146 1.78 -27.36 3.66
C MET A 146 2.26 -27.92 2.31
N PRO A 147 3.56 -28.10 2.02
CA PRO A 147 4.01 -28.79 0.81
C PRO A 147 3.32 -30.14 0.58
N ALA A 148 3.15 -30.97 1.61
CA ALA A 148 2.46 -32.26 1.51
C ALA A 148 0.96 -32.11 1.18
N VAL A 149 0.32 -31.01 1.61
CA VAL A 149 -1.07 -30.69 1.25
C VAL A 149 -1.15 -30.28 -0.21
N PHE A 150 -0.21 -29.46 -0.69
CA PHE A 150 -0.15 -29.01 -2.08
C PHE A 150 0.21 -30.12 -3.08
N GLU A 151 0.97 -31.13 -2.68
CA GLU A 151 1.21 -32.32 -3.49
C GLU A 151 -0.08 -33.08 -3.80
N LYS A 152 -0.99 -33.22 -2.82
CA LYS A 152 -2.30 -33.84 -3.00
C LYS A 152 -3.20 -33.02 -3.94
N ALA A 153 -3.01 -31.73 -4.03
CA ALA A 153 -3.84 -30.83 -4.85
C ALA A 153 -3.87 -31.22 -6.34
N ALA A 154 -2.82 -31.85 -6.87
CA ALA A 154 -2.78 -32.32 -8.26
C ALA A 154 -3.89 -33.34 -8.58
N SER A 155 -4.37 -34.10 -7.61
CA SER A 155 -5.50 -35.02 -7.77
C SER A 155 -6.87 -34.36 -7.64
N LEU A 156 -6.92 -33.07 -7.30
CA LEU A 156 -8.13 -32.29 -6.99
C LEU A 156 -8.38 -31.17 -8.00
N GLU A 157 -7.67 -31.16 -9.13
CA GLU A 157 -7.73 -30.08 -10.15
C GLU A 157 -9.03 -30.08 -10.95
N GLU A 158 -9.73 -31.21 -11.01
CA GLU A 158 -11.02 -31.28 -11.72
C GLU A 158 -12.15 -30.68 -10.89
N PRO A 159 -13.13 -30.00 -11.52
CA PRO A 159 -14.29 -29.45 -10.83
C PRO A 159 -15.03 -30.48 -9.99
N ASP A 160 -15.39 -30.10 -8.77
CA ASP A 160 -16.09 -30.94 -7.80
C ASP A 160 -17.40 -30.30 -7.36
N THR A 161 -18.51 -31.00 -7.59
CA THR A 161 -19.86 -30.49 -7.31
C THR A 161 -20.11 -30.21 -5.82
N ALA A 162 -19.48 -30.97 -4.90
CA ALA A 162 -19.65 -30.77 -3.47
C ALA A 162 -18.85 -29.53 -3.01
N PHE A 163 -17.64 -29.34 -3.54
CA PHE A 163 -16.86 -28.15 -3.25
C PHE A 163 -17.50 -26.88 -3.86
N ASP A 164 -18.01 -26.97 -5.09
CA ASP A 164 -18.73 -25.84 -5.71
C ASP A 164 -20.03 -25.50 -4.95
N ALA A 165 -20.72 -26.50 -4.38
CA ALA A 165 -21.86 -26.29 -3.51
C ALA A 165 -21.48 -25.63 -2.19
N LEU A 166 -20.28 -25.94 -1.64
CA LEU A 166 -19.75 -25.28 -0.44
C LEU A 166 -19.51 -23.78 -0.68
N LEU A 167 -18.89 -23.43 -1.82
CA LEU A 167 -18.67 -22.02 -2.20
C LEU A 167 -19.95 -21.20 -2.21
N LYS A 168 -21.04 -21.79 -2.71
CA LYS A 168 -22.37 -21.14 -2.84
C LYS A 168 -23.11 -20.93 -1.51
N GLN A 169 -22.66 -21.53 -0.41
CA GLN A 169 -23.29 -21.36 0.90
C GLN A 169 -23.04 -19.99 1.54
N THR A 170 -21.96 -19.32 1.11
CA THR A 170 -21.57 -18.03 1.68
C THR A 170 -22.52 -16.91 1.24
N LYS A 171 -22.95 -16.09 2.20
CA LYS A 171 -23.83 -14.95 1.97
C LYS A 171 -23.02 -13.65 1.94
N ALA A 172 -23.51 -12.68 1.18
CA ALA A 172 -22.84 -11.39 1.01
C ALA A 172 -22.59 -10.63 2.32
N ASP A 173 -23.49 -10.76 3.29
CA ASP A 173 -23.40 -10.05 4.56
C ASP A 173 -22.56 -10.79 5.63
N GLU A 174 -22.04 -11.99 5.34
CA GLU A 174 -21.10 -12.69 6.21
C GLU A 174 -19.73 -12.00 6.21
N LEU A 175 -19.03 -12.06 7.35
CA LEU A 175 -17.68 -11.55 7.45
C LEU A 175 -16.74 -12.36 6.56
N ALA A 176 -15.95 -11.65 5.74
CA ALA A 176 -14.90 -12.24 4.94
C ALA A 176 -13.55 -12.14 5.64
N THR A 177 -13.31 -11.00 6.32
CA THR A 177 -12.00 -10.75 6.92
C THR A 177 -12.06 -9.72 8.06
N ILE A 178 -11.09 -9.82 8.98
CA ILE A 178 -10.80 -8.81 10.00
C ILE A 178 -9.38 -8.30 9.75
N VAL A 179 -9.26 -7.06 9.29
CA VAL A 179 -7.95 -6.45 8.99
C VAL A 179 -7.53 -5.53 10.14
N TYR A 180 -6.43 -5.87 10.80
CA TYR A 180 -5.92 -5.07 11.91
C TYR A 180 -5.17 -3.84 11.43
N THR A 181 -5.63 -2.66 11.86
CA THR A 181 -4.99 -1.38 11.57
C THR A 181 -4.33 -0.81 12.82
N SER A 182 -3.09 -0.33 12.66
CA SER A 182 -2.41 0.39 13.75
C SER A 182 -3.03 1.78 13.88
N GLY A 183 -3.88 1.98 14.88
CA GLY A 183 -4.33 3.30 15.28
C GLY A 183 -3.14 4.18 15.72
N THR A 184 -3.26 5.50 15.59
CA THR A 184 -2.25 6.46 16.05
C THR A 184 -2.12 6.48 17.60
N THR A 185 -3.04 5.86 18.33
CA THR A 185 -3.21 6.04 19.78
C THR A 185 -3.61 4.76 20.54
N GLY A 186 -2.97 3.63 20.31
CA GLY A 186 -3.28 2.42 21.10
C GLY A 186 -3.08 1.10 20.36
N ASP A 187 -3.64 0.04 20.91
CA ASP A 187 -3.59 -1.30 20.31
C ASP A 187 -4.29 -1.32 18.95
N PRO A 188 -3.83 -2.17 18.03
CA PRO A 188 -4.47 -2.34 16.73
C PRO A 188 -5.95 -2.70 16.85
N LYS A 189 -6.78 -2.12 15.99
CA LYS A 189 -8.21 -2.43 15.91
C LYS A 189 -8.49 -3.30 14.70
N GLY A 190 -9.27 -4.37 14.88
CA GLY A 190 -9.70 -5.26 13.81
C GLY A 190 -10.88 -4.68 13.03
N VAL A 191 -10.66 -4.24 11.80
CA VAL A 191 -11.71 -3.74 10.89
C VAL A 191 -12.46 -4.92 10.30
N MET A 192 -13.77 -5.00 10.55
CA MET A 192 -14.63 -6.07 10.05
C MET A 192 -15.15 -5.75 8.65
N LEU A 193 -14.79 -6.57 7.66
CA LEU A 193 -15.24 -6.43 6.28
C LEU A 193 -16.03 -7.66 5.85
N THR A 194 -17.26 -7.44 5.37
CA THR A 194 -18.13 -8.48 4.80
C THR A 194 -17.76 -8.75 3.34
N HIS A 195 -18.25 -9.87 2.80
CA HIS A 195 -18.17 -10.14 1.36
C HIS A 195 -18.79 -9.02 0.54
N ARG A 196 -19.94 -8.48 0.97
CA ARG A 196 -20.62 -7.34 0.32
C ARG A 196 -19.73 -6.11 0.28
N ASN A 197 -19.11 -5.73 1.41
CA ASN A 197 -18.23 -4.57 1.45
C ASN A 197 -17.13 -4.66 0.38
N LEU A 198 -16.46 -5.82 0.31
CA LEU A 198 -15.34 -6.05 -0.59
C LEU A 198 -15.78 -6.13 -2.05
N VAL A 199 -16.85 -6.89 -2.35
CA VAL A 199 -17.30 -7.13 -3.73
C VAL A 199 -17.95 -5.88 -4.32
N ASP A 200 -18.77 -5.14 -3.58
CA ASP A 200 -19.34 -3.88 -4.06
C ASP A 200 -18.24 -2.86 -4.33
N ASN A 201 -17.27 -2.74 -3.41
CA ASN A 201 -16.14 -1.85 -3.64
C ASN A 201 -15.31 -2.27 -4.87
N LEU A 202 -15.05 -3.56 -5.06
CA LEU A 202 -14.39 -4.10 -6.25
C LEU A 202 -15.12 -3.72 -7.53
N ARG A 203 -16.43 -3.98 -7.57
CA ARG A 203 -17.30 -3.70 -8.73
C ARG A 203 -17.19 -2.24 -9.17
N PHE A 204 -17.33 -1.32 -8.22
CA PHE A 204 -17.40 0.10 -8.52
C PHE A 204 -16.03 0.79 -8.63
N SER A 205 -15.01 0.31 -7.91
CA SER A 205 -13.68 0.90 -8.00
C SER A 205 -12.93 0.55 -9.27
N THR A 206 -13.24 -0.59 -9.89
CA THR A 206 -12.61 -1.02 -11.14
C THR A 206 -13.28 -0.45 -12.40
N ASP A 207 -14.47 0.13 -12.25
CA ASP A 207 -15.18 0.78 -13.36
C ASP A 207 -14.36 1.96 -13.90
N GLY A 208 -14.23 2.07 -15.24
CA GLY A 208 -13.38 3.09 -15.91
C GLY A 208 -11.87 2.82 -15.85
N LEU A 209 -11.41 1.70 -15.24
CA LEU A 209 -10.01 1.28 -15.29
C LEU A 209 -9.67 0.42 -16.50
N HIS A 210 -10.68 -0.14 -17.18
CA HIS A 210 -10.51 -0.95 -18.39
C HIS A 210 -9.50 -2.10 -18.25
N ILE A 211 -9.58 -2.84 -17.12
CA ILE A 211 -8.80 -4.06 -16.92
C ILE A 211 -9.28 -5.11 -17.92
N LYS A 212 -8.37 -5.76 -18.63
CA LYS A 212 -8.67 -6.72 -19.68
C LYS A 212 -8.28 -8.13 -19.26
N ALA A 213 -8.97 -9.12 -19.82
CA ALA A 213 -8.55 -10.51 -19.67
C ALA A 213 -7.10 -10.70 -20.16
N GLY A 214 -6.29 -11.38 -19.37
CA GLY A 214 -4.88 -11.60 -19.64
C GLY A 214 -3.94 -10.44 -19.24
N ASP A 215 -4.45 -9.27 -18.81
CA ASP A 215 -3.61 -8.23 -18.22
C ASP A 215 -2.82 -8.79 -17.04
N LYS A 216 -1.54 -8.48 -16.97
CA LYS A 216 -0.65 -8.91 -15.89
C LYS A 216 -0.41 -7.79 -14.89
N SER A 217 -0.32 -8.18 -13.62
CA SER A 217 0.14 -7.33 -12.54
C SER A 217 1.22 -8.04 -11.73
N ILE A 218 2.10 -7.27 -11.08
CA ILE A 218 3.06 -7.82 -10.09
C ILE A 218 2.55 -7.48 -8.71
N SER A 219 2.28 -8.51 -7.91
CA SER A 219 1.89 -8.39 -6.51
C SER A 219 3.15 -8.38 -5.63
N PHE A 220 3.51 -7.22 -5.09
CA PHE A 220 4.67 -7.01 -4.22
C PHE A 220 4.37 -6.15 -2.99
N LEU A 221 3.23 -5.45 -2.96
CA LEU A 221 2.77 -4.77 -1.76
C LEU A 221 2.15 -5.79 -0.79
N PRO A 222 2.30 -5.63 0.53
CA PRO A 222 1.81 -6.62 1.50
C PRO A 222 0.32 -6.93 1.31
N LEU A 223 -0.03 -8.20 1.08
CA LEU A 223 -1.41 -8.67 0.90
C LEU A 223 -2.24 -8.62 2.19
N SER A 224 -1.59 -8.44 3.34
CA SER A 224 -2.25 -8.08 4.60
C SER A 224 -2.84 -6.67 4.59
N HIS A 225 -2.43 -5.81 3.63
CA HIS A 225 -3.03 -4.49 3.43
C HIS A 225 -4.21 -4.57 2.48
N ALA A 226 -5.35 -3.98 2.86
CA ALA A 226 -6.58 -4.03 2.08
C ALA A 226 -6.41 -3.59 0.61
N LEU A 227 -5.59 -2.57 0.32
CA LEU A 227 -5.37 -2.08 -1.05
C LEU A 227 -4.69 -3.10 -1.96
N ALA A 228 -3.64 -3.78 -1.49
CA ALA A 228 -2.93 -4.77 -2.29
C ALA A 228 -3.83 -5.98 -2.60
N ARG A 229 -4.52 -6.50 -1.58
CA ARG A 229 -5.48 -7.60 -1.69
C ARG A 229 -6.64 -7.23 -2.62
N HIS A 230 -7.15 -5.99 -2.53
CA HIS A 230 -8.20 -5.49 -3.42
C HIS A 230 -7.77 -5.49 -4.88
N LEU A 231 -6.53 -5.05 -5.20
CA LEU A 231 -6.04 -5.10 -6.57
C LEU A 231 -5.94 -6.55 -7.07
N ASP A 232 -5.41 -7.47 -6.25
CA ASP A 232 -5.32 -8.88 -6.65
C ASP A 232 -6.71 -9.45 -6.97
N TYR A 233 -7.73 -9.16 -6.16
CA TYR A 233 -9.11 -9.52 -6.48
C TYR A 233 -9.63 -8.84 -7.76
N ALA A 234 -9.25 -7.57 -7.99
CA ALA A 234 -9.64 -6.86 -9.22
C ALA A 234 -9.05 -7.51 -10.48
N ILE A 235 -7.79 -7.92 -10.41
CA ILE A 235 -7.10 -8.63 -11.51
C ILE A 235 -7.78 -9.99 -11.74
N TYR A 236 -7.98 -10.79 -10.71
CA TYR A 236 -8.65 -12.09 -10.81
C TYR A 236 -10.09 -11.97 -11.33
N GLY A 237 -10.84 -10.99 -10.83
CA GLY A 237 -12.22 -10.76 -11.26
C GLY A 237 -12.36 -10.35 -12.73
N ASN A 238 -11.31 -9.78 -13.32
CA ASN A 238 -11.25 -9.42 -14.74
C ASN A 238 -10.45 -10.41 -15.59
N ASP A 239 -10.26 -11.64 -15.13
CA ASP A 239 -9.56 -12.70 -15.86
C ASP A 239 -8.09 -12.39 -16.15
N GLY A 240 -7.45 -11.54 -15.33
CA GLY A 240 -6.03 -11.20 -15.43
C GLY A 240 -5.12 -12.23 -14.79
N VAL A 241 -3.81 -11.92 -14.76
CA VAL A 241 -2.74 -12.79 -14.25
C VAL A 241 -1.92 -12.03 -13.23
N ILE A 242 -1.65 -12.65 -12.07
CA ILE A 242 -0.84 -12.06 -11.01
C ILE A 242 0.51 -12.75 -10.90
N ALA A 243 1.59 -11.99 -10.96
CA ALA A 243 2.94 -12.46 -10.68
C ALA A 243 3.32 -12.10 -9.23
N TYR A 244 3.47 -13.11 -8.39
CA TYR A 244 3.82 -12.92 -6.97
C TYR A 244 5.30 -12.70 -6.78
N LEU A 245 5.69 -11.56 -6.16
CA LEU A 245 7.07 -11.17 -5.93
C LEU A 245 7.32 -11.00 -4.41
N PRO A 246 8.03 -11.96 -3.77
CA PRO A 246 8.25 -11.92 -2.32
C PRO A 246 9.19 -10.80 -1.84
N LYS A 247 10.15 -10.38 -2.68
CA LYS A 247 11.18 -9.40 -2.31
C LYS A 247 11.13 -8.17 -3.20
N PHE A 248 11.00 -7.00 -2.58
CA PHE A 248 10.95 -5.72 -3.29
C PHE A 248 12.21 -5.42 -4.12
N ASP A 249 13.39 -5.83 -3.66
CA ASP A 249 14.67 -5.56 -4.33
C ASP A 249 14.74 -6.18 -5.74
N ASP A 250 13.96 -7.22 -6.01
CA ASP A 250 13.86 -7.89 -7.30
C ASP A 250 12.85 -7.23 -8.27
N LEU A 251 12.18 -6.14 -7.87
CA LEU A 251 11.08 -5.54 -8.63
C LEU A 251 11.48 -5.16 -10.07
N VAL A 252 12.64 -4.52 -10.26
CA VAL A 252 13.09 -4.08 -11.59
C VAL A 252 13.31 -5.28 -12.53
N GLY A 253 13.87 -6.38 -12.01
CA GLY A 253 14.03 -7.63 -12.75
C GLY A 253 12.68 -8.27 -13.10
N ALA A 254 11.77 -8.30 -12.13
CA ALA A 254 10.42 -8.82 -12.31
C ALA A 254 9.62 -8.02 -13.36
N MET A 255 9.68 -6.68 -13.32
CA MET A 255 9.02 -5.80 -14.30
C MET A 255 9.44 -6.12 -15.73
N LYS A 256 10.74 -6.33 -15.96
CA LYS A 256 11.28 -6.66 -17.29
C LYS A 256 10.88 -8.06 -17.76
N ALA A 257 10.82 -9.03 -16.85
CA ALA A 257 10.51 -10.42 -17.18
C ALA A 257 9.01 -10.65 -17.38
N VAL A 258 8.17 -10.14 -16.47
CA VAL A 258 6.70 -10.30 -16.49
C VAL A 258 6.05 -9.37 -17.50
N ARG A 259 6.59 -8.14 -17.68
CA ARG A 259 6.06 -7.09 -18.55
C ARG A 259 4.59 -6.77 -18.26
N PRO A 260 4.29 -6.29 -17.02
CA PRO A 260 2.91 -6.08 -16.60
C PRO A 260 2.24 -4.91 -17.34
N GLU A 261 0.94 -5.03 -17.58
CA GLU A 261 0.07 -3.96 -18.09
C GLU A 261 -0.39 -3.02 -16.96
N ILE A 262 -0.45 -3.54 -15.72
CA ILE A 262 -0.96 -2.83 -14.54
C ILE A 262 0.14 -2.77 -13.48
N PHE A 263 0.40 -1.57 -12.98
CA PHE A 263 1.40 -1.32 -11.95
C PHE A 263 0.79 -0.52 -10.81
N LEU A 264 0.60 -1.15 -9.66
CA LEU A 264 0.21 -0.49 -8.42
C LEU A 264 1.44 -0.34 -7.52
N ALA A 265 1.69 0.86 -7.04
CA ALA A 265 2.73 1.11 -6.06
C ALA A 265 2.34 2.21 -5.07
N VAL A 266 3.05 2.27 -3.96
CA VAL A 266 2.98 3.40 -3.04
C VAL A 266 3.84 4.57 -3.56
N PRO A 267 3.58 5.83 -3.16
CA PRO A 267 4.30 7.01 -3.62
C PRO A 267 5.83 6.89 -3.58
N ARG A 268 6.37 6.30 -2.51
CA ARG A 268 7.83 6.12 -2.35
C ARG A 268 8.49 5.35 -3.49
N VAL A 269 7.79 4.43 -4.12
CA VAL A 269 8.30 3.70 -5.29
C VAL A 269 8.44 4.65 -6.48
N TYR A 270 7.44 5.46 -6.74
CA TYR A 270 7.45 6.47 -7.80
C TYR A 270 8.53 7.53 -7.57
N GLU A 271 8.67 8.01 -6.34
CA GLU A 271 9.73 8.95 -5.94
C GLU A 271 11.13 8.36 -6.20
N LYS A 272 11.39 7.10 -5.77
CA LYS A 272 12.66 6.41 -6.03
C LYS A 272 12.94 6.23 -7.52
N VAL A 273 11.92 5.95 -8.32
CA VAL A 273 12.05 5.86 -9.78
C VAL A 273 12.45 7.20 -10.39
N ARG A 274 11.78 8.28 -10.00
CA ARG A 274 12.12 9.64 -10.42
C ARG A 274 13.56 9.98 -10.05
N GLN A 275 13.91 9.88 -8.77
CA GLN A 275 15.26 10.15 -8.25
C GLN A 275 16.33 9.32 -8.95
N GLY A 276 16.09 8.03 -9.14
CA GLY A 276 17.02 7.13 -9.84
C GLY A 276 17.19 7.47 -11.33
N THR A 277 16.15 8.01 -11.97
CA THR A 277 16.18 8.44 -13.36
C THR A 277 16.94 9.76 -13.49
N GLU A 278 16.62 10.76 -12.66
CA GLU A 278 17.30 12.06 -12.61
C GLU A 278 18.78 11.91 -12.23
N GLY A 279 19.08 11.08 -11.24
CA GLY A 279 20.43 10.85 -10.74
C GLY A 279 21.38 10.13 -11.72
N LYS A 280 20.86 9.48 -12.77
CA LYS A 280 21.65 8.89 -13.85
C LYS A 280 21.90 9.86 -15.01
N ALA A 281 21.24 11.00 -15.02
CA ALA A 281 21.36 12.00 -16.08
C ALA A 281 22.42 13.04 -15.73
N HIS A 282 23.63 12.90 -16.31
CA HIS A 282 24.73 13.84 -16.13
C HIS A 282 25.19 14.40 -17.48
N GLY A 283 25.75 15.62 -17.48
CA GLY A 283 26.28 16.29 -18.67
C GLY A 283 25.24 16.35 -19.81
N PHE A 284 25.61 15.94 -20.99
CA PHE A 284 24.76 15.99 -22.20
C PHE A 284 23.44 15.19 -22.02
N LYS A 285 23.46 14.09 -21.27
CA LYS A 285 22.24 13.32 -20.98
C LYS A 285 21.23 14.13 -20.15
N LYS A 286 21.73 14.97 -19.23
CA LYS A 286 20.88 15.87 -18.45
C LYS A 286 20.21 16.91 -19.35
N THR A 287 20.95 17.53 -20.26
CA THR A 287 20.41 18.50 -21.22
C THR A 287 19.30 17.89 -22.09
N ILE A 288 19.48 16.64 -22.57
CA ILE A 288 18.44 15.93 -23.33
C ILE A 288 17.22 15.66 -22.45
N MET A 289 17.41 15.26 -21.20
CA MET A 289 16.32 14.97 -20.27
C MET A 289 15.54 16.24 -19.92
N ASP A 290 16.22 17.34 -19.61
CA ASP A 290 15.60 18.63 -19.30
C ASP A 290 14.81 19.16 -20.51
N TRP A 291 15.36 19.03 -21.73
CA TRP A 291 14.65 19.35 -22.97
C TRP A 291 13.40 18.47 -23.15
N ALA A 292 13.52 17.15 -22.92
CA ALA A 292 12.39 16.24 -23.06
C ALA A 292 11.29 16.56 -22.05
N LEU A 293 11.62 16.80 -20.77
CA LEU A 293 10.66 17.27 -19.76
C LEU A 293 9.96 18.54 -20.18
N GLY A 294 10.69 19.50 -20.79
CA GLY A 294 10.11 20.71 -21.36
C GLY A 294 9.09 20.43 -22.47
N GLN A 295 9.35 19.45 -23.34
CA GLN A 295 8.40 18.99 -24.34
C GLN A 295 7.17 18.33 -23.70
N GLY A 296 7.35 17.51 -22.67
CA GLY A 296 6.25 16.91 -21.90
C GLY A 296 5.37 17.96 -21.26
N LYS A 297 5.97 18.93 -20.57
CA LYS A 297 5.27 20.05 -19.94
C LYS A 297 4.41 20.85 -20.92
N ALA A 298 4.90 21.10 -22.14
CA ALA A 298 4.17 21.81 -23.19
C ALA A 298 2.93 21.05 -23.68
N HIS A 299 2.88 19.72 -23.49
CA HIS A 299 1.81 18.83 -23.96
C HIS A 299 1.03 18.14 -22.83
N ARG A 300 1.13 18.63 -21.58
CA ARG A 300 0.45 18.04 -20.41
C ARG A 300 -1.04 17.87 -20.60
N THR A 301 -1.71 18.88 -21.16
CA THR A 301 -3.17 18.85 -21.36
C THR A 301 -3.57 17.69 -22.25
N GLU A 302 -2.88 17.46 -23.37
CA GLU A 302 -3.15 16.34 -24.26
C GLU A 302 -2.95 15.00 -23.55
N VAL A 303 -1.86 14.88 -22.76
CA VAL A 303 -1.57 13.66 -21.99
C VAL A 303 -2.62 13.45 -20.88
N MET A 304 -3.04 14.49 -20.17
CA MET A 304 -4.11 14.41 -19.16
C MET A 304 -5.43 13.91 -19.77
N GLU A 305 -5.77 14.36 -20.98
CA GLU A 305 -6.93 13.90 -21.73
C GLU A 305 -6.77 12.48 -22.32
N GLY A 306 -5.63 11.82 -22.07
CA GLY A 306 -5.34 10.50 -22.61
C GLY A 306 -4.94 10.47 -24.08
N LYS A 307 -4.67 11.61 -24.66
CA LYS A 307 -4.24 11.75 -26.06
C LYS A 307 -2.73 11.60 -26.17
N THR A 308 -2.28 11.06 -27.29
CA THR A 308 -0.86 11.06 -27.66
C THR A 308 -0.56 12.33 -28.43
N PRO A 309 0.34 13.22 -27.95
CA PRO A 309 0.66 14.45 -28.65
C PRO A 309 1.18 14.22 -30.08
N GLY A 310 0.68 15.02 -31.02
CA GLY A 310 1.04 14.93 -32.44
C GLY A 310 2.41 15.53 -32.78
N SER A 311 2.98 16.37 -31.91
CA SER A 311 4.23 17.10 -32.09
C SER A 311 5.42 16.20 -32.44
N LEU A 312 6.20 16.59 -33.46
CA LEU A 312 7.44 15.89 -33.83
C LEU A 312 8.47 15.93 -32.70
N PHE A 313 8.58 17.05 -31.99
CA PHE A 313 9.50 17.19 -30.86
C PHE A 313 9.08 16.30 -29.69
N TRP A 314 7.78 16.18 -29.39
CA TRP A 314 7.28 15.26 -28.39
C TRP A 314 7.57 13.79 -28.78
N LYS A 315 7.36 13.42 -30.04
CA LYS A 315 7.69 12.08 -30.56
C LYS A 315 9.19 11.77 -30.44
N LEU A 316 10.05 12.76 -30.71
CA LEU A 316 11.48 12.63 -30.53
C LEU A 316 11.86 12.48 -29.04
N ALA A 317 11.27 13.30 -28.15
CA ALA A 317 11.45 13.18 -26.71
C ALA A 317 10.98 11.81 -26.18
N ASN A 318 9.85 11.30 -26.67
CA ASN A 318 9.38 9.96 -26.34
C ASN A 318 10.39 8.88 -26.79
N LYS A 319 10.94 8.97 -27.99
CA LYS A 319 11.93 8.00 -28.50
C LYS A 319 13.25 8.03 -27.71
N LEU A 320 13.70 9.21 -27.30
CA LEU A 320 15.02 9.36 -26.65
C LEU A 320 14.96 9.15 -25.13
N VAL A 321 13.84 9.49 -24.49
CA VAL A 321 13.73 9.55 -23.01
C VAL A 321 12.56 8.74 -22.48
N TYR A 322 11.30 9.05 -22.86
CA TYR A 322 10.13 8.48 -22.18
C TYR A 322 9.99 6.97 -22.39
N SER A 323 10.28 6.47 -23.60
CA SER A 323 10.24 5.03 -23.88
C SER A 323 11.24 4.26 -23.03
N ARG A 324 12.43 4.80 -22.77
CA ARG A 324 13.42 4.16 -21.91
C ARG A 324 12.96 4.01 -20.46
N LEU A 325 12.25 5.02 -19.94
CA LEU A 325 11.61 4.90 -18.64
C LEU A 325 10.53 3.81 -18.65
N LYS A 326 9.66 3.82 -19.66
CA LYS A 326 8.61 2.79 -19.82
C LYS A 326 9.20 1.38 -19.96
N GLU A 327 10.29 1.22 -20.70
CA GLU A 327 11.02 -0.05 -20.85
C GLU A 327 11.60 -0.57 -19.52
N ALA A 328 12.03 0.32 -18.63
CA ALA A 328 12.47 -0.08 -17.28
C ALA A 328 11.35 -0.75 -16.47
N PHE A 329 10.10 -0.46 -16.80
CA PHE A 329 8.88 -1.08 -16.27
C PHE A 329 8.30 -2.16 -17.20
N GLY A 330 9.11 -2.78 -18.03
CA GLY A 330 8.70 -3.86 -18.95
C GLY A 330 8.09 -3.40 -20.26
N GLY A 331 7.88 -2.10 -20.47
CA GLY A 331 7.41 -1.49 -21.73
C GLY A 331 5.92 -1.64 -22.02
N HIS A 332 5.16 -2.36 -21.21
CA HIS A 332 3.74 -2.67 -21.44
C HIS A 332 2.79 -1.96 -20.46
N ALA A 333 3.32 -1.40 -19.37
CA ALA A 333 2.49 -0.74 -18.37
C ALA A 333 1.69 0.42 -18.99
N ARG A 334 0.36 0.29 -18.96
CA ARG A 334 -0.60 1.29 -19.42
C ARG A 334 -1.42 1.89 -18.29
N MET A 335 -1.50 1.20 -17.16
CA MET A 335 -2.20 1.61 -15.96
C MET A 335 -1.20 1.71 -14.82
N TRP A 336 -1.01 2.92 -14.33
CA TRP A 336 -0.10 3.25 -13.24
C TRP A 336 -0.92 3.77 -12.08
N ILE A 337 -0.94 3.08 -10.96
CA ILE A 337 -1.80 3.39 -9.83
C ILE A 337 -0.93 3.73 -8.62
N SER A 338 -1.24 4.83 -7.94
CA SER A 338 -0.65 5.22 -6.67
C SER A 338 -1.70 5.29 -5.59
N GLY A 339 -1.43 4.68 -4.44
CA GLY A 339 -2.35 4.69 -3.30
C GLY A 339 -1.65 4.54 -1.95
N GLY A 340 -2.42 4.68 -0.88
CA GLY A 340 -1.96 4.53 0.50
C GLY A 340 -1.32 5.77 1.14
N ALA A 341 -0.86 6.72 0.32
CA ALA A 341 -0.37 8.05 0.73
C ALA A 341 -0.42 9.03 -0.46
N PRO A 342 -0.32 10.35 -0.25
CA PRO A 342 -0.24 11.33 -1.35
C PRO A 342 1.04 11.15 -2.19
N LEU A 343 0.91 11.18 -3.53
CA LEU A 343 2.07 11.12 -4.45
C LEU A 343 2.85 12.44 -4.50
N GLY A 344 2.20 13.55 -4.21
CA GLY A 344 2.76 14.89 -4.34
C GLY A 344 2.78 15.41 -5.78
N MET A 345 2.46 16.71 -5.92
CA MET A 345 2.32 17.36 -7.23
C MET A 345 3.58 17.25 -8.09
N ASP A 346 4.77 17.47 -7.51
CA ASP A 346 6.03 17.44 -8.25
C ASP A 346 6.30 16.08 -8.90
N SER A 347 5.95 14.99 -8.23
CA SER A 347 6.10 13.64 -8.78
C SER A 347 5.01 13.35 -9.81
N SER A 348 3.76 13.71 -9.53
CA SER A 348 2.64 13.52 -10.47
C SER A 348 2.88 14.29 -11.77
N GLU A 349 3.33 15.55 -11.69
CA GLU A 349 3.71 16.36 -12.84
C GLU A 349 4.88 15.77 -13.63
N TRP A 350 5.92 15.29 -12.94
CA TRP A 350 7.08 14.69 -13.58
C TRP A 350 6.72 13.44 -14.40
N PHE A 351 5.88 12.55 -13.85
CA PHE A 351 5.40 11.38 -14.60
C PHE A 351 4.53 11.79 -15.78
N LEU A 352 3.69 12.80 -15.60
CA LEU A 352 2.85 13.33 -16.67
C LEU A 352 3.69 13.94 -17.80
N ASP A 353 4.78 14.66 -17.48
CA ASP A 353 5.75 15.18 -18.45
C ASP A 353 6.51 14.06 -19.18
N MET A 354 6.65 12.88 -18.57
CA MET A 354 7.13 11.65 -19.21
C MET A 354 6.06 10.89 -20.01
N GLY A 355 4.87 11.48 -20.16
CA GLY A 355 3.75 10.86 -20.87
C GLY A 355 3.11 9.70 -20.13
N ILE A 356 3.12 9.73 -18.79
CA ILE A 356 2.55 8.71 -17.91
C ILE A 356 1.52 9.37 -16.99
N ARG A 357 0.25 8.96 -17.09
CA ARG A 357 -0.79 9.31 -16.11
C ARG A 357 -0.71 8.34 -14.93
N VAL A 358 -0.39 8.84 -13.74
CA VAL A 358 -0.47 8.05 -12.52
C VAL A 358 -1.84 8.28 -11.89
N PHE A 359 -2.63 7.22 -11.80
CA PHE A 359 -3.97 7.25 -11.22
C PHE A 359 -3.87 7.19 -9.70
N GLU A 360 -4.04 8.32 -9.06
CA GLU A 360 -4.12 8.36 -7.61
C GLU A 360 -5.48 7.88 -7.15
N GLY A 361 -5.49 7.07 -6.07
CA GLY A 361 -6.68 6.63 -5.38
C GLY A 361 -6.59 6.90 -3.89
N TYR A 362 -7.76 7.14 -3.27
CA TYR A 362 -7.90 7.39 -1.85
C TYR A 362 -8.88 6.41 -1.23
N GLY A 363 -8.56 6.05 0.01
CA GLY A 363 -9.41 5.24 0.85
C GLY A 363 -8.67 4.69 2.05
N MET A 364 -9.32 3.84 2.78
CA MET A 364 -8.83 3.27 4.02
C MET A 364 -9.43 1.87 4.24
N THR A 365 -8.89 1.11 5.17
CA THR A 365 -9.37 -0.25 5.44
C THR A 365 -10.86 -0.26 5.74
N GLU A 366 -11.34 0.72 6.49
CA GLU A 366 -12.73 0.92 6.90
C GLU A 366 -13.69 1.20 5.72
N THR A 367 -13.16 1.40 4.50
CA THR A 367 -13.97 1.66 3.29
C THR A 367 -13.71 0.65 2.16
N SER A 368 -13.08 -0.49 2.42
CA SER A 368 -13.00 -1.74 1.63
C SER A 368 -12.23 -1.75 0.29
N PRO A 369 -11.18 -1.01 0.00
CA PRO A 369 -10.66 0.16 0.69
C PRO A 369 -10.97 1.49 -0.02
N VAL A 370 -11.52 1.50 -1.27
CA VAL A 370 -11.53 2.66 -2.17
C VAL A 370 -12.72 3.58 -1.94
N ILE A 371 -12.46 4.85 -1.66
CA ILE A 371 -13.46 5.94 -1.61
C ILE A 371 -13.51 6.67 -2.95
N SER A 372 -12.35 7.01 -3.50
CA SER A 372 -12.24 7.72 -4.78
C SER A 372 -11.00 7.30 -5.56
N ARG A 373 -11.02 7.47 -6.86
CA ARG A 373 -9.90 7.15 -7.75
C ARG A 373 -9.96 7.96 -9.05
N ASN A 374 -8.78 8.27 -9.59
CA ASN A 374 -8.64 8.66 -10.99
C ASN A 374 -8.83 7.43 -11.89
N THR A 375 -9.38 7.64 -13.09
CA THR A 375 -9.64 6.59 -14.09
C THR A 375 -9.23 7.08 -15.48
N PHE A 376 -9.33 6.22 -16.50
CA PHE A 376 -9.10 6.64 -17.89
C PHE A 376 -10.09 7.71 -18.34
N ASP A 377 -11.35 7.62 -17.88
CA ASP A 377 -12.45 8.50 -18.26
C ASP A 377 -12.64 9.71 -17.32
N GLY A 378 -11.91 9.75 -16.20
CA GLY A 378 -11.97 10.83 -15.21
C GLY A 378 -10.63 10.99 -14.52
N TYR A 379 -9.76 11.84 -15.06
CA TYR A 379 -8.43 12.11 -14.55
C TYR A 379 -8.22 13.60 -14.28
N ARG A 380 -7.82 13.93 -13.05
CA ARG A 380 -7.39 15.29 -12.68
C ARG A 380 -6.17 15.19 -11.77
N ILE A 381 -5.04 15.71 -12.21
CA ILE A 381 -3.80 15.79 -11.43
C ILE A 381 -4.02 16.60 -10.13
N GLY A 382 -3.35 16.21 -9.04
CA GLY A 382 -3.49 16.84 -7.72
C GLY A 382 -4.80 16.53 -7.01
N THR A 383 -5.57 15.56 -7.53
CA THR A 383 -6.76 15.03 -6.88
C THR A 383 -6.66 13.51 -6.75
N VAL A 384 -7.41 12.95 -5.82
CA VAL A 384 -7.57 11.49 -5.70
C VAL A 384 -8.73 10.96 -6.54
N GLY A 385 -9.17 11.74 -7.54
CA GLY A 385 -10.17 11.36 -8.52
C GLY A 385 -11.62 11.51 -8.04
N LYS A 386 -12.52 10.83 -8.74
CA LYS A 386 -13.96 10.84 -8.45
C LYS A 386 -14.34 9.75 -7.45
N LEU A 387 -15.40 10.01 -6.69
CA LEU A 387 -15.98 9.02 -5.78
C LEU A 387 -16.36 7.73 -6.53
N VAL A 388 -16.25 6.59 -5.84
CA VAL A 388 -16.86 5.36 -6.33
C VAL A 388 -18.39 5.46 -6.26
N PRO A 389 -19.13 4.95 -7.25
CA PRO A 389 -20.59 5.18 -7.36
C PRO A 389 -21.44 4.66 -6.18
N ASN A 390 -20.93 3.72 -5.40
CA ASN A 390 -21.63 3.13 -4.24
C ASN A 390 -21.33 3.83 -2.91
N LEU A 391 -20.67 4.98 -2.95
CA LEU A 391 -20.41 5.83 -1.79
C LEU A 391 -20.96 7.24 -1.99
N GLU A 392 -21.62 7.74 -0.98
CA GLU A 392 -21.94 9.14 -0.81
C GLU A 392 -20.84 9.81 0.01
N CYS A 393 -20.60 11.08 -0.23
CA CYS A 393 -19.58 11.87 0.46
C CYS A 393 -20.14 13.25 0.78
N ARG A 394 -19.83 13.74 1.98
CA ARG A 394 -20.07 15.13 2.37
C ARG A 394 -18.87 15.68 3.14
N MET A 395 -18.77 16.99 3.20
CA MET A 395 -17.79 17.69 4.03
C MET A 395 -18.48 18.17 5.32
N ALA A 396 -17.94 17.78 6.47
CA ALA A 396 -18.35 18.34 7.76
C ALA A 396 -17.99 19.84 7.86
N ALA A 397 -18.50 20.53 8.87
CA ALA A 397 -18.26 21.98 9.04
C ALA A 397 -16.77 22.34 9.21
N ASP A 398 -15.96 21.42 9.69
CA ASP A 398 -14.51 21.56 9.84
C ASP A 398 -13.70 21.02 8.64
N GLY A 399 -14.39 20.62 7.57
CA GLY A 399 -13.80 20.09 6.35
C GLY A 399 -13.47 18.60 6.40
N GLU A 400 -13.85 17.87 7.48
CA GLU A 400 -13.68 16.42 7.53
C GLU A 400 -14.52 15.73 6.45
N ILE A 401 -13.92 14.77 5.77
CA ILE A 401 -14.59 13.93 4.78
C ILE A 401 -15.43 12.89 5.53
N GLU A 402 -16.73 12.89 5.28
CA GLU A 402 -17.66 11.89 5.80
C GLU A 402 -18.24 11.09 4.64
N VAL A 403 -18.29 9.77 4.79
CA VAL A 403 -18.78 8.86 3.73
C VAL A 403 -19.85 7.91 4.25
N LYS A 404 -20.73 7.49 3.33
CA LYS A 404 -21.80 6.52 3.60
C LYS A 404 -22.01 5.64 2.39
N GLY A 405 -22.24 4.34 2.60
CA GLY A 405 -22.52 3.39 1.52
C GLY A 405 -22.06 1.97 1.83
N THR A 406 -22.24 1.08 0.87
CA THR A 406 -22.00 -0.37 1.04
C THR A 406 -20.54 -0.76 1.23
N ALA A 407 -19.60 0.11 0.89
CA ALA A 407 -18.17 -0.12 1.11
C ALA A 407 -17.71 0.20 2.54
N VAL A 408 -18.55 0.90 3.35
CA VAL A 408 -18.21 1.24 4.74
C VAL A 408 -18.30 -0.02 5.60
N PHE A 409 -17.31 -0.25 6.44
CA PHE A 409 -17.12 -1.44 7.25
C PHE A 409 -18.26 -1.69 8.26
N ALA A 410 -18.38 -2.94 8.75
CA ALA A 410 -19.40 -3.31 9.74
C ALA A 410 -19.07 -2.80 11.16
N GLY A 411 -17.85 -2.36 11.42
CA GLY A 411 -17.36 -1.88 12.71
C GLY A 411 -16.03 -2.52 13.11
N TYR A 412 -15.53 -2.17 14.29
CA TYR A 412 -14.34 -2.78 14.86
C TYR A 412 -14.68 -4.03 15.67
N TRP A 413 -13.93 -5.11 15.46
CA TRP A 413 -14.09 -6.37 16.14
C TRP A 413 -14.08 -6.20 17.66
N GLN A 414 -15.18 -6.62 18.33
CA GLN A 414 -15.36 -6.53 19.78
C GLN A 414 -15.14 -5.14 20.41
N LYS A 415 -15.30 -4.05 19.62
CA LYS A 415 -15.04 -2.67 20.09
C LYS A 415 -16.19 -1.73 19.68
N GLU A 416 -17.39 -1.99 20.20
CA GLU A 416 -18.61 -1.22 19.87
C GLU A 416 -18.48 0.28 20.16
N GLU A 417 -17.93 0.66 21.33
CA GLU A 417 -17.75 2.06 21.70
C GLU A 417 -16.74 2.79 20.78
N ALA A 418 -15.70 2.07 20.33
CA ALA A 418 -14.77 2.62 19.36
C ALA A 418 -15.45 2.78 17.99
N THR A 419 -16.31 1.83 17.61
CA THR A 419 -17.09 1.90 16.37
C THR A 419 -18.05 3.10 16.39
N LYS A 420 -18.86 3.27 17.44
CA LYS A 420 -19.79 4.38 17.57
C LYS A 420 -19.13 5.75 17.44
N LYS A 421 -17.91 5.91 17.96
CA LYS A 421 -17.15 7.17 17.87
C LYS A 421 -16.74 7.56 16.46
N GLU A 422 -16.60 6.61 15.55
CA GLU A 422 -16.22 6.87 14.16
C GLU A 422 -17.42 7.20 13.26
N PHE A 423 -18.66 7.14 13.80
CA PHE A 423 -19.85 7.51 13.05
C PHE A 423 -20.51 8.77 13.63
N THR A 424 -21.21 9.49 12.77
CA THR A 424 -22.12 10.57 13.19
C THR A 424 -23.47 9.97 13.63
N ASP A 425 -24.29 10.76 14.31
CA ASP A 425 -25.62 10.31 14.78
C ASP A 425 -26.55 9.93 13.62
N ASP A 426 -26.36 10.50 12.43
CA ASP A 426 -27.10 10.20 11.19
C ASP A 426 -26.44 9.11 10.32
N GLY A 427 -25.40 8.44 10.86
CA GLY A 427 -24.81 7.21 10.31
C GLY A 427 -23.79 7.43 9.21
N TRP A 428 -23.11 8.59 9.15
CA TRP A 428 -21.97 8.81 8.29
C TRP A 428 -20.68 8.41 8.98
N PHE A 429 -19.82 7.72 8.26
CA PHE A 429 -18.50 7.35 8.75
C PHE A 429 -17.54 8.55 8.60
N LYS A 430 -16.89 8.91 9.69
CA LYS A 430 -15.88 9.99 9.77
C LYS A 430 -14.51 9.43 9.41
N THR A 431 -13.96 9.89 8.28
CA THR A 431 -12.68 9.34 7.78
C THR A 431 -11.46 9.81 8.60
N GLY A 432 -11.59 10.89 9.32
CA GLY A 432 -10.47 11.56 9.98
C GLY A 432 -9.55 12.32 9.01
N ASP A 433 -9.90 12.39 7.74
CA ASP A 433 -9.16 13.12 6.70
C ASP A 433 -9.92 14.40 6.32
N ILE A 434 -9.19 15.48 6.09
CA ILE A 434 -9.71 16.77 5.66
C ILE A 434 -9.55 16.89 4.15
N GLY A 435 -10.57 17.40 3.47
CA GLY A 435 -10.51 17.53 2.02
C GLY A 435 -11.53 18.51 1.45
N LYS A 436 -11.60 18.52 0.13
CA LYS A 436 -12.59 19.28 -0.62
C LYS A 436 -13.04 18.49 -1.85
N LEU A 437 -14.29 18.69 -2.21
CA LEU A 437 -14.90 18.15 -3.43
C LEU A 437 -15.13 19.31 -4.41
N ASP A 438 -14.54 19.20 -5.60
CA ASP A 438 -14.65 20.20 -6.66
C ASP A 438 -15.00 19.52 -7.98
N GLU A 439 -16.13 19.88 -8.59
CA GLU A 439 -16.67 19.25 -9.82
C GLU A 439 -16.66 17.71 -9.78
N GLY A 440 -16.92 17.15 -8.60
CA GLY A 440 -16.92 15.70 -8.36
C GLY A 440 -15.54 15.05 -8.16
N PHE A 441 -14.45 15.83 -8.21
CA PHE A 441 -13.11 15.38 -7.88
C PHE A 441 -12.78 15.68 -6.42
N LEU A 442 -12.33 14.65 -5.70
CA LEU A 442 -11.93 14.76 -4.31
C LEU A 442 -10.44 15.10 -4.21
N SER A 443 -10.10 16.04 -3.34
CA SER A 443 -8.73 16.37 -2.96
C SER A 443 -8.58 16.23 -1.45
N ILE A 444 -7.53 15.53 -1.01
CA ILE A 444 -7.18 15.40 0.40
C ILE A 444 -6.16 16.48 0.74
N THR A 445 -6.41 17.22 1.79
CA THR A 445 -5.50 18.28 2.25
C THR A 445 -4.65 17.84 3.42
N ASP A 446 -5.22 17.12 4.41
CA ASP A 446 -4.46 16.54 5.52
C ASP A 446 -5.31 15.53 6.34
N ARG A 447 -4.70 15.01 7.42
CA ARG A 447 -5.35 14.23 8.46
C ARG A 447 -5.71 15.09 9.66
N LYS A 448 -6.97 15.06 10.09
CA LYS A 448 -7.49 15.83 11.22
C LYS A 448 -6.67 15.64 12.50
N LYS A 449 -6.28 14.39 12.81
CA LYS A 449 -5.47 14.03 14.00
C LYS A 449 -3.98 14.38 13.86
N GLU A 450 -3.52 14.70 12.66
CA GLU A 450 -2.11 15.04 12.39
C GLU A 450 -1.91 16.54 12.16
N LEU A 451 -3.00 17.30 12.04
CA LEU A 451 -2.92 18.77 11.96
C LEU A 451 -2.19 19.32 13.19
N ILE A 452 -1.13 20.06 12.93
CA ILE A 452 -0.37 20.77 13.95
C ILE A 452 -1.09 22.06 14.26
N LYS A 453 -1.51 22.24 15.51
CA LYS A 453 -2.09 23.51 15.97
C LYS A 453 -1.03 24.32 16.72
N THR A 454 -0.53 25.35 16.10
CA THR A 454 0.46 26.26 16.74
C THR A 454 -0.16 27.02 17.91
N SER A 455 0.66 27.51 18.82
CA SER A 455 0.23 28.33 19.96
C SER A 455 -0.52 29.61 19.54
N GLY A 456 -0.31 30.08 18.31
CA GLY A 456 -1.05 31.19 17.69
C GLY A 456 -2.41 30.78 17.09
N GLY A 457 -2.83 29.50 17.27
CA GLY A 457 -4.12 29.00 16.78
C GLY A 457 -4.17 28.70 15.28
N LYS A 458 -3.05 28.80 14.57
CA LYS A 458 -2.97 28.43 13.14
C LYS A 458 -2.77 26.93 13.00
N TYR A 459 -3.44 26.33 12.01
CA TYR A 459 -3.25 24.93 11.64
C TYR A 459 -2.21 24.83 10.53
N ILE A 460 -1.33 23.84 10.66
CA ILE A 460 -0.31 23.47 9.66
C ILE A 460 -0.56 22.02 9.27
N ALA A 461 -0.62 21.77 7.98
CA ALA A 461 -0.74 20.46 7.36
C ALA A 461 0.66 19.85 7.19
N PRO A 462 1.10 18.85 8.00
CA PRO A 462 2.48 18.36 7.95
C PRO A 462 2.76 17.53 6.70
N GLN A 463 1.83 16.68 6.25
CA GLN A 463 2.08 15.71 5.18
C GLN A 463 2.46 16.35 3.83
N PRO A 464 1.80 17.43 3.34
CA PRO A 464 2.22 18.11 2.12
C PRO A 464 3.64 18.68 2.21
N ILE A 465 4.03 19.23 3.37
CA ILE A 465 5.37 19.78 3.60
C ILE A 465 6.41 18.67 3.63
N GLU A 466 6.13 17.58 4.34
CA GLU A 466 6.98 16.38 4.40
C GLU A 466 7.15 15.75 3.02
N GLY A 467 6.09 15.72 2.22
CA GLY A 467 6.14 15.28 0.82
C GLY A 467 7.09 16.11 -0.04
N LYS A 468 7.03 17.46 0.08
CA LYS A 468 7.94 18.37 -0.63
C LYS A 468 9.40 18.16 -0.21
N LEU A 469 9.67 17.93 1.08
CA LEU A 469 11.02 17.64 1.58
C LEU A 469 11.54 16.32 1.04
N LYS A 470 10.73 15.26 1.05
CA LYS A 470 11.10 13.93 0.54
C LYS A 470 11.27 13.88 -0.98
N ALA A 471 10.83 14.88 -1.71
CA ALA A 471 11.13 15.01 -3.14
C ALA A 471 12.64 15.23 -3.41
N ASP A 472 13.39 15.74 -2.43
CA ASP A 472 14.86 15.81 -2.52
C ASP A 472 15.49 14.44 -2.20
N GLY A 473 16.40 14.00 -3.07
CA GLY A 473 17.03 12.67 -2.97
C GLY A 473 17.92 12.44 -1.74
N LEU A 474 18.25 13.48 -0.97
CA LEU A 474 18.99 13.37 0.28
C LEU A 474 18.08 13.12 1.48
N VAL A 475 16.76 13.32 1.34
CA VAL A 475 15.79 13.16 2.43
C VAL A 475 15.19 11.76 2.39
N GLY A 476 15.49 10.93 3.39
CA GLY A 476 14.89 9.62 3.57
C GLY A 476 13.47 9.72 4.13
N GLN A 477 13.34 10.35 5.29
CA GLN A 477 12.07 10.66 5.95
C GLN A 477 12.14 12.05 6.58
N ALA A 478 10.96 12.69 6.74
CA ALA A 478 10.85 13.99 7.37
C ALA A 478 9.61 14.04 8.27
N ALA A 479 9.74 14.57 9.48
CA ALA A 479 8.63 14.78 10.40
C ALA A 479 8.54 16.27 10.77
N VAL A 480 7.47 16.92 10.31
CA VAL A 480 7.16 18.32 10.70
C VAL A 480 6.51 18.29 12.08
N LEU A 481 7.02 19.12 12.98
CA LEU A 481 6.62 19.20 14.39
C LEU A 481 6.33 20.66 14.76
N GLY A 482 5.44 20.88 15.73
CA GLY A 482 5.11 22.26 16.14
C GLY A 482 3.79 22.38 16.90
N ASP A 483 3.19 21.24 17.29
CA ASP A 483 1.95 21.27 18.06
C ASP A 483 2.15 22.01 19.37
N THR A 484 1.25 22.98 19.64
CA THR A 484 1.32 23.93 20.77
C THR A 484 2.53 24.88 20.77
N GLN A 485 3.44 24.77 19.82
CA GLN A 485 4.64 25.61 19.69
C GLN A 485 4.39 26.89 18.88
N LYS A 486 5.27 27.88 19.01
CA LYS A 486 5.16 29.17 18.29
C LYS A 486 5.37 29.05 16.78
N PHE A 487 6.10 28.04 16.33
CA PHE A 487 6.44 27.79 14.94
C PHE A 487 6.74 26.32 14.69
N ALA A 488 6.69 25.92 13.42
CA ALA A 488 7.03 24.57 13.02
C ALA A 488 8.54 24.38 12.84
N VAL A 489 9.01 23.19 13.19
CA VAL A 489 10.37 22.69 12.93
C VAL A 489 10.27 21.36 12.19
N VAL A 490 11.40 20.86 11.66
CA VAL A 490 11.42 19.54 11.03
C VAL A 490 12.58 18.70 11.55
N LEU A 491 12.31 17.43 11.84
CA LEU A 491 13.33 16.40 11.98
C LEU A 491 13.42 15.61 10.67
N ILE A 492 14.64 15.37 10.19
CA ILE A 492 14.92 14.63 8.97
C ILE A 492 15.82 13.44 9.27
N SER A 493 15.37 12.25 8.86
CA SER A 493 16.22 11.08 8.72
C SER A 493 16.74 11.06 7.27
N PRO A 494 18.06 11.23 7.06
CA PRO A 494 18.66 11.25 5.72
C PRO A 494 18.46 9.95 4.94
N GLU A 495 18.49 10.03 3.61
CA GLU A 495 18.73 8.87 2.74
C GLU A 495 20.24 8.59 2.75
N PHE A 496 20.72 7.81 3.74
CA PHE A 496 22.15 7.66 4.04
C PHE A 496 23.01 7.21 2.85
N PRO A 497 22.58 6.27 1.99
CA PRO A 497 23.33 5.94 0.77
C PRO A 497 23.55 7.13 -0.17
N ALA A 498 22.55 8.00 -0.29
CA ALA A 498 22.65 9.21 -1.11
C ALA A 498 23.52 10.28 -0.42
N LEU A 499 23.34 10.47 0.88
CA LEU A 499 24.11 11.41 1.68
C LEU A 499 25.60 11.06 1.68
N LYS A 500 25.98 9.79 1.82
CA LYS A 500 27.38 9.33 1.76
C LYS A 500 28.02 9.63 0.40
N ARG A 501 27.29 9.43 -0.69
CA ARG A 501 27.79 9.80 -2.04
C ARG A 501 27.99 11.30 -2.19
N TRP A 502 27.01 12.09 -1.72
CA TRP A 502 27.10 13.55 -1.73
C TRP A 502 28.29 14.05 -0.88
N ALA A 503 28.46 13.52 0.33
CA ALA A 503 29.54 13.84 1.23
C ALA A 503 30.91 13.60 0.59
N ALA A 504 31.12 12.44 -0.03
CA ALA A 504 32.36 12.12 -0.75
C ALA A 504 32.67 13.12 -1.88
N GLN A 505 31.63 13.54 -2.63
CA GLN A 505 31.77 14.53 -3.71
C GLN A 505 32.07 15.95 -3.20
N ASN A 506 31.71 16.25 -1.95
CA ASN A 506 31.86 17.57 -1.35
C ASN A 506 33.01 17.64 -0.29
N GLY A 507 33.86 16.60 -0.26
CA GLY A 507 35.04 16.56 0.62
C GLY A 507 34.66 16.50 2.11
N VAL A 508 33.56 15.82 2.45
CA VAL A 508 33.15 15.55 3.84
C VAL A 508 33.53 14.11 4.19
N THR A 509 34.24 13.95 5.29
CA THR A 509 34.63 12.65 5.85
C THR A 509 34.14 12.55 7.28
N ALA A 510 33.42 11.49 7.60
CA ALA A 510 32.91 11.24 8.94
C ALA A 510 33.14 9.78 9.33
N LYS A 511 33.33 9.52 10.63
CA LYS A 511 33.57 8.17 11.18
C LYS A 511 32.33 7.27 11.14
N ASP A 512 31.15 7.88 11.28
CA ASP A 512 29.86 7.21 11.31
C ASP A 512 28.74 8.16 10.83
N ASP A 513 27.53 7.65 10.74
CA ASP A 513 26.35 8.40 10.28
C ASP A 513 25.97 9.52 11.27
N ALA A 514 26.16 9.31 12.56
CA ALA A 514 25.90 10.32 13.58
C ALA A 514 26.89 11.51 13.48
N ALA A 515 28.15 11.25 13.20
CA ALA A 515 29.14 12.30 12.92
C ALA A 515 28.84 13.00 11.58
N LEU A 516 28.40 12.24 10.57
CA LEU A 516 28.10 12.76 9.24
C LEU A 516 26.98 13.82 9.28
N VAL A 517 25.89 13.55 9.99
CA VAL A 517 24.76 14.48 10.08
C VAL A 517 25.09 15.75 10.89
N ASN A 518 26.15 15.72 11.69
CA ASN A 518 26.62 16.86 12.47
C ASN A 518 27.70 17.69 11.74
N ASP A 519 28.13 17.27 10.54
CA ASP A 519 29.08 18.05 9.75
C ASP A 519 28.43 19.36 9.28
N PRO A 520 29.11 20.53 9.42
CA PRO A 520 28.57 21.83 9.05
C PRO A 520 28.15 21.94 7.57
N LYS A 521 28.84 21.28 6.65
CA LYS A 521 28.46 21.28 5.22
C LYS A 521 27.19 20.49 4.98
N VAL A 522 27.02 19.37 5.71
CA VAL A 522 25.79 18.57 5.66
C VAL A 522 24.62 19.35 6.22
N GLN A 523 24.78 19.99 7.39
CA GLN A 523 23.76 20.84 7.98
C GLN A 523 23.33 21.96 7.01
N ALA A 524 24.29 22.69 6.45
CA ALA A 524 24.02 23.76 5.48
C ALA A 524 23.29 23.25 4.24
N GLN A 525 23.58 22.01 3.77
CA GLN A 525 22.88 21.40 2.64
C GLN A 525 21.40 21.18 2.96
N TYR A 526 21.08 20.61 4.13
CA TYR A 526 19.69 20.39 4.53
C TYR A 526 18.94 21.69 4.84
N GLU A 527 19.62 22.70 5.42
CA GLU A 527 19.05 24.05 5.55
C GLU A 527 18.68 24.65 4.17
N SER A 528 19.53 24.43 3.16
CA SER A 528 19.23 24.85 1.79
C SER A 528 17.99 24.14 1.22
N ILE A 529 17.82 22.83 1.47
CA ILE A 529 16.63 22.07 1.07
C ILE A 529 15.38 22.65 1.75
N VAL A 530 15.43 22.85 3.07
CA VAL A 530 14.31 23.44 3.84
C VAL A 530 13.99 24.86 3.36
N LYS A 531 15.00 25.70 3.09
CA LYS A 531 14.81 27.04 2.55
C LYS A 531 14.09 27.01 1.19
N LYS A 532 14.46 26.08 0.30
CA LYS A 532 13.81 25.89 -0.99
C LYS A 532 12.34 25.51 -0.82
N VAL A 533 12.03 24.59 0.08
CA VAL A 533 10.64 24.18 0.37
C VAL A 533 9.85 25.36 0.97
N ASN A 534 10.42 26.07 1.93
CA ASN A 534 9.80 27.24 2.57
C ASN A 534 9.38 28.33 1.57
N ALA A 535 10.08 28.48 0.44
CA ALA A 535 9.73 29.46 -0.60
C ALA A 535 8.35 29.21 -1.25
N SER A 536 7.80 27.99 -1.08
CA SER A 536 6.50 27.58 -1.60
C SER A 536 5.42 27.44 -0.54
N LEU A 537 5.71 27.81 0.72
CA LEU A 537 4.80 27.68 1.85
C LEU A 537 4.23 29.04 2.28
N GLU A 538 3.04 29.00 2.88
CA GLU A 538 2.49 30.13 3.60
C GLU A 538 3.37 30.50 4.79
N HIS A 539 3.37 31.79 5.18
CA HIS A 539 4.27 32.29 6.23
C HIS A 539 4.16 31.51 7.54
N HIS A 540 2.96 31.07 7.94
CA HIS A 540 2.71 30.35 9.17
C HIS A 540 3.12 28.85 9.09
N GLU A 541 3.27 28.32 7.88
CA GLU A 541 3.69 26.93 7.62
C GLU A 541 5.21 26.78 7.54
N THR A 542 5.96 27.90 7.43
CA THR A 542 7.41 27.85 7.22
C THR A 542 8.12 27.17 8.38
N LEU A 543 9.03 26.27 8.03
CA LEU A 543 9.89 25.56 8.95
C LEU A 543 11.03 26.47 9.40
N LYS A 544 11.15 26.76 10.69
CA LYS A 544 12.12 27.72 11.22
C LYS A 544 13.47 27.09 11.54
N LYS A 545 13.50 25.80 11.84
CA LYS A 545 14.73 25.06 12.12
C LYS A 545 14.62 23.62 11.60
N VAL A 546 15.78 23.03 11.28
CA VAL A 546 15.93 21.64 10.87
C VAL A 546 16.86 20.91 11.81
N GLY A 547 16.47 19.70 12.21
CA GLY A 547 17.30 18.76 12.95
C GLY A 547 17.52 17.50 12.12
N LEU A 548 18.76 17.04 12.02
CA LEU A 548 19.10 15.78 11.35
C LEU A 548 19.27 14.68 12.39
N VAL A 549 18.77 13.49 12.13
CA VAL A 549 19.01 12.30 12.96
C VAL A 549 20.04 11.40 12.31
N GLY A 550 20.91 10.79 13.13
CA GLY A 550 22.03 9.96 12.68
C GLY A 550 21.65 8.51 12.36
N GLU A 551 20.37 8.21 12.25
CA GLU A 551 19.85 6.86 12.01
C GLU A 551 18.69 6.88 11.01
N GLU A 552 18.53 5.78 10.28
CA GLU A 552 17.39 5.59 9.38
C GLU A 552 16.14 5.21 10.19
N TRP A 553 15.01 5.85 9.91
CA TRP A 553 13.74 5.46 10.49
C TRP A 553 13.17 4.25 9.78
N THR A 554 12.85 3.22 10.55
CA THR A 554 12.36 1.94 10.04
C THR A 554 11.13 1.44 10.81
N VAL A 555 10.56 0.35 10.34
CA VAL A 555 9.50 -0.37 11.07
C VAL A 555 10.07 -1.01 12.34
N ASP A 556 11.26 -1.58 12.24
CA ASP A 556 11.92 -2.30 13.34
C ASP A 556 12.38 -1.34 14.45
N SER A 557 12.86 -0.14 14.10
CA SER A 557 13.23 0.90 15.09
C SER A 557 12.03 1.65 15.66
N GLY A 558 10.84 1.45 15.07
CA GLY A 558 9.55 1.86 15.63
C GLY A 558 9.00 3.18 15.12
N GLU A 559 9.73 3.99 14.37
CA GLU A 559 9.27 5.28 13.84
C GLU A 559 8.28 5.16 12.70
N LEU A 560 8.27 3.99 12.01
CA LEU A 560 7.35 3.72 10.92
C LEU A 560 6.34 2.63 11.29
N THR A 561 5.16 2.71 10.69
CA THR A 561 4.19 1.61 10.69
C THR A 561 4.60 0.55 9.68
N PRO A 562 4.05 -0.69 9.72
CA PRO A 562 4.25 -1.69 8.68
C PRO A 562 3.88 -1.21 7.26
N SER A 563 2.99 -0.23 7.15
CA SER A 563 2.63 0.46 5.89
C SER A 563 3.51 1.69 5.60
N MET A 564 4.69 1.81 6.25
CA MET A 564 5.68 2.88 6.06
C MET A 564 5.19 4.30 6.37
N LYS A 565 4.14 4.45 7.20
CA LYS A 565 3.67 5.75 7.70
C LYS A 565 4.40 6.15 8.97
N LEU A 566 4.65 7.45 9.16
CA LEU A 566 5.30 7.99 10.35
C LEU A 566 4.46 7.75 11.62
N LYS A 567 5.08 7.26 12.66
CA LYS A 567 4.54 7.24 14.01
C LYS A 567 5.02 8.49 14.76
N ARG A 568 4.40 9.62 14.48
CA ARG A 568 4.82 10.95 14.98
C ARG A 568 5.02 10.98 16.50
N ARG A 569 4.13 10.32 17.26
CA ARG A 569 4.26 10.22 18.72
C ARG A 569 5.56 9.54 19.16
N VAL A 570 5.95 8.45 18.48
CA VAL A 570 7.21 7.73 18.78
C VAL A 570 8.40 8.63 18.47
N ILE A 571 8.35 9.34 17.33
CA ILE A 571 9.40 10.29 16.93
C ILE A 571 9.56 11.41 17.97
N VAL A 572 8.45 12.01 18.40
CA VAL A 572 8.47 13.08 19.42
C VAL A 572 9.06 12.59 20.74
N GLU A 573 8.70 11.39 21.19
CA GLU A 573 9.22 10.80 22.42
C GLU A 573 10.70 10.46 22.30
N LYS A 574 11.09 9.77 21.22
CA LYS A 574 12.48 9.30 21.01
C LYS A 574 13.47 10.45 20.84
N TYR A 575 13.07 11.52 20.17
CA TYR A 575 13.95 12.65 19.85
C TYR A 575 13.63 13.91 20.67
N LYS A 576 13.02 13.75 21.85
CA LYS A 576 12.55 14.83 22.71
C LYS A 576 13.62 15.89 22.99
N ASP A 577 14.84 15.49 23.30
CA ASP A 577 15.92 16.40 23.63
C ASP A 577 16.37 17.21 22.41
N LYS A 578 16.47 16.57 21.24
CA LYS A 578 16.78 17.25 19.98
C LYS A 578 15.68 18.23 19.56
N ILE A 579 14.44 17.89 19.82
CA ILE A 579 13.30 18.78 19.57
C ILE A 579 13.37 20.01 20.47
N LYS A 580 13.68 19.85 21.78
CA LYS A 580 13.87 20.96 22.70
C LYS A 580 15.00 21.89 22.26
N GLU A 581 16.14 21.32 21.85
CA GLU A 581 17.26 22.10 21.30
C GLU A 581 16.81 22.95 20.08
N LEU A 582 15.97 22.42 19.20
CA LEU A 582 15.42 23.19 18.08
C LEU A 582 14.52 24.34 18.52
N TYR A 583 13.85 24.25 19.67
CA TYR A 583 13.08 25.36 20.25
C TYR A 583 13.89 26.27 21.16
N GLY A 584 15.13 25.89 21.50
CA GLY A 584 16.01 26.65 22.42
C GLY A 584 15.62 26.50 23.88
N GLU A 585 15.06 25.34 24.24
CA GLU A 585 14.61 24.96 25.58
C GLU A 585 15.63 24.04 26.26
#